data_fb933a2c6d660263a7d9f485c818528c
#
_entry.id   fb933a2c6d660263a7d9f485c818528c
#
_cell.length_a   1.000
_cell.length_b   1.000
_cell.length_c   1.000
_cell.angle_alpha   90.00
_cell.angle_beta   90.00
_cell.angle_gamma   90.00
#
_symmetry.space_group_name_H-M   'P 1'
#
loop_
_entity.id
_entity.type
_entity.pdbx_description
1 polymer ?
#
loop_
_entity_poly.entity_id
_entity_poly.type
_entity_poly.pdbx_seq_one_letter_code
_entity_poly.pdbx_strand_id
1 'polypeptide(L)'
;MRPTAAPAAVRTLRNYAGGRWLEAEAPAGTLEDRDPATGELAALIPLSGTGDVEIAVRAAREAQPAWRAVPPQRRARAVMALRESLWEHREELARLVTADMGKTIGDARGEVLRGIESVEAASAIPHLLKGENLEGVSRGVDVELVRQPVGVVAAITPFNFPAMIPLWFLPFAIACGNAFILKPSERDPRPSELIVELAATVEEIPPGIVNLVHGAHDAVNGLLDHPGVDAISFVGQASTARYIAERSVATGKRFQALGGAKNSLLVMPDADLELSVPAILSSAFGAAGQRCLAGSVCVLIGGRERQDEVLEALVAGARGLATGPGDADGVEICPLVAPEARERIADAIARAEAAGDEVVLDGRNEGPGPGGTLIGPSIIATADRESELAREELFGPLLAIVRAADLDEALEFSNGSRYGNAGSIFTSSGAAARSYRWGADAGMLGVNVGVAAPVAWFPFSGWKDSLDGDLHANGTDAVEFYTRKKVVTSRWS
;
A
#
# COMPACT_ATOMS: atom_id res chain seq x y z
N MET A 1 19.94 0.32 35.19
CA MET A 1 18.51 0.31 35.49
C MET A 1 17.95 1.68 35.13
N ARG A 2 17.26 1.83 34.00
CA ARG A 2 16.45 3.03 33.75
C ARG A 2 15.20 2.94 34.63
N PRO A 3 14.72 4.03 35.23
CA PRO A 3 13.46 3.99 35.96
C PRO A 3 12.36 3.63 34.97
N THR A 4 11.61 2.58 35.27
CA THR A 4 10.36 2.23 34.56
C THR A 4 9.41 3.41 34.78
N ALA A 5 9.19 4.21 33.74
CA ALA A 5 8.07 5.15 33.71
C ALA A 5 6.80 4.35 33.96
N ALA A 6 5.92 4.87 34.82
CA ALA A 6 4.60 4.28 34.99
C ALA A 6 3.94 4.14 33.60
N PRO A 7 3.26 3.02 33.31
CA PRO A 7 2.60 2.85 32.03
C PRO A 7 1.66 4.03 31.79
N ALA A 8 1.83 4.73 30.68
CA ALA A 8 0.91 5.78 30.28
C ALA A 8 -0.49 5.14 30.17
N ALA A 9 -1.50 5.83 30.70
CA ALA A 9 -2.88 5.33 30.60
C ALA A 9 -3.21 5.07 29.14
N VAL A 10 -3.66 3.86 28.81
CA VAL A 10 -4.07 3.47 27.46
C VAL A 10 -5.18 4.43 27.00
N ARG A 11 -4.92 5.14 25.91
CA ARG A 11 -5.90 6.11 25.35
C ARG A 11 -6.83 5.44 24.34
N THR A 12 -8.07 5.89 24.31
CA THR A 12 -8.96 5.64 23.18
C THR A 12 -8.68 6.66 22.09
N LEU A 13 -8.49 6.20 20.84
CA LEU A 13 -8.31 7.06 19.69
C LEU A 13 -9.57 7.83 19.36
N ARG A 14 -9.44 8.96 18.67
CA ARG A 14 -10.54 9.86 18.37
C ARG A 14 -10.69 10.10 16.87
N ASN A 15 -11.91 10.28 16.42
CA ASN A 15 -12.17 10.76 15.05
C ASN A 15 -11.77 12.24 14.93
N TYR A 16 -11.42 12.67 13.71
CA TYR A 16 -11.13 14.06 13.42
C TYR A 16 -12.07 14.56 12.32
N ALA A 17 -12.86 15.57 12.61
CA ALA A 17 -13.79 16.16 11.64
C ALA A 17 -13.97 17.66 11.89
N GLY A 18 -13.97 18.44 10.81
CA GLY A 18 -14.22 19.87 10.88
C GLY A 18 -13.24 20.65 11.77
N GLY A 19 -11.99 20.19 11.86
CA GLY A 19 -10.95 20.83 12.69
C GLY A 19 -10.98 20.43 14.17
N ARG A 20 -11.71 19.39 14.54
CA ARG A 20 -11.86 18.96 15.95
C ARG A 20 -11.66 17.45 16.11
N TRP A 21 -10.97 17.08 17.19
CA TRP A 21 -10.92 15.70 17.66
C TRP A 21 -12.19 15.38 18.45
N LEU A 22 -12.87 14.32 18.06
CA LEU A 22 -14.19 13.92 18.56
C LEU A 22 -14.14 12.48 19.08
N GLU A 23 -14.75 12.23 20.23
CA GLU A 23 -15.06 10.87 20.64
C GLU A 23 -16.08 10.26 19.67
N ALA A 24 -15.98 8.95 19.40
CA ALA A 24 -16.94 8.29 18.55
C ALA A 24 -18.35 8.31 19.15
N GLU A 25 -19.36 8.61 18.33
CA GLU A 25 -20.76 8.59 18.76
C GLU A 25 -21.27 7.15 18.85
N ALA A 26 -21.60 6.69 20.06
CA ALA A 26 -22.16 5.36 20.31
C ALA A 26 -21.42 4.22 19.55
N PRO A 27 -20.10 4.07 19.76
CA PRO A 27 -19.34 3.04 19.06
C PRO A 27 -19.89 1.66 19.42
N ALA A 28 -19.87 0.73 18.45
CA ALA A 28 -20.30 -0.66 18.67
C ALA A 28 -19.36 -1.42 19.63
N GLY A 29 -18.23 -0.80 20.02
CA GLY A 29 -17.22 -1.32 20.92
C GLY A 29 -15.87 -0.68 20.59
N THR A 30 -14.80 -1.30 21.07
CA THR A 30 -13.41 -0.92 20.76
C THR A 30 -12.63 -2.16 20.33
N LEU A 31 -11.63 -1.96 19.47
CA LEU A 31 -10.58 -2.93 19.20
C LEU A 31 -9.32 -2.52 19.95
N GLU A 32 -8.47 -3.50 20.22
CA GLU A 32 -7.18 -3.30 20.85
C GLU A 32 -6.10 -3.11 19.78
N ASP A 33 -5.39 -2.01 19.86
CA ASP A 33 -4.16 -1.77 19.14
C ASP A 33 -2.99 -2.26 20.01
N ARG A 34 -2.27 -3.26 19.55
CA ARG A 34 -1.16 -3.87 20.27
C ARG A 34 0.13 -3.79 19.49
N ASP A 35 1.22 -3.50 20.17
CA ASP A 35 2.57 -3.64 19.62
C ASP A 35 2.80 -5.12 19.22
N PRO A 36 3.05 -5.42 17.93
CA PRO A 36 3.20 -6.80 17.47
C PRO A 36 4.44 -7.51 18.04
N ALA A 37 5.48 -6.77 18.43
CA ALA A 37 6.70 -7.34 18.98
C ALA A 37 6.54 -7.78 20.43
N THR A 38 5.80 -7.02 21.22
CA THR A 38 5.67 -7.25 22.68
C THR A 38 4.32 -7.78 23.11
N GLY A 39 3.26 -7.55 22.32
CA GLY A 39 1.87 -7.82 22.68
C GLY A 39 1.27 -6.77 23.62
N GLU A 40 2.03 -5.74 24.01
CA GLU A 40 1.54 -4.68 24.89
C GLU A 40 0.44 -3.85 24.24
N LEU A 41 -0.58 -3.52 25.03
CA LEU A 41 -1.70 -2.69 24.58
C LEU A 41 -1.26 -1.23 24.45
N ALA A 42 -1.32 -0.69 23.23
CA ALA A 42 -0.88 0.65 22.89
C ALA A 42 -2.03 1.67 22.88
N ALA A 43 -3.20 1.28 22.33
CA ALA A 43 -4.38 2.13 22.25
C ALA A 43 -5.67 1.29 22.16
N LEU A 44 -6.82 1.96 22.34
CA LEU A 44 -8.14 1.42 22.02
C LEU A 44 -8.70 2.15 20.81
N ILE A 45 -9.19 1.42 19.82
CA ILE A 45 -9.69 1.94 18.55
C ILE A 45 -11.22 1.88 18.59
N PRO A 46 -11.93 3.01 18.49
CA PRO A 46 -13.38 2.98 18.50
C PRO A 46 -13.93 2.35 17.22
N LEU A 47 -14.93 1.51 17.35
CA LEU A 47 -15.71 0.99 16.22
C LEU A 47 -16.79 2.01 15.84
N SER A 48 -16.38 3.05 15.14
CA SER A 48 -17.24 4.12 14.65
C SER A 48 -18.30 3.58 13.70
N GLY A 49 -19.51 4.14 13.79
CA GLY A 49 -20.65 3.78 12.96
C GLY A 49 -20.97 4.82 11.88
N THR A 50 -22.17 4.69 11.31
CA THR A 50 -22.66 5.61 10.27
C THR A 50 -22.86 7.04 10.77
N GLY A 51 -23.12 7.26 12.07
CA GLY A 51 -23.20 8.60 12.68
C GLY A 51 -21.89 9.37 12.60
N ASP A 52 -20.78 8.70 12.93
CA ASP A 52 -19.44 9.30 12.84
C ASP A 52 -19.05 9.62 11.38
N VAL A 53 -19.41 8.73 10.46
CA VAL A 53 -19.21 8.95 9.01
C VAL A 53 -20.02 10.17 8.55
N GLU A 54 -21.29 10.31 8.96
CA GLU A 54 -22.13 11.48 8.65
C GLU A 54 -21.47 12.79 9.11
N ILE A 55 -20.90 12.83 10.33
CA ILE A 55 -20.21 14.01 10.86
C ILE A 55 -19.02 14.38 9.98
N ALA A 56 -18.18 13.40 9.62
CA ALA A 56 -17.00 13.64 8.79
C ALA A 56 -17.38 14.08 7.36
N VAL A 57 -18.37 13.43 6.75
CA VAL A 57 -18.85 13.78 5.40
C VAL A 57 -19.48 15.17 5.37
N ARG A 58 -20.29 15.52 6.36
CA ARG A 58 -20.88 16.85 6.47
C ARG A 58 -19.80 17.93 6.58
N ALA A 59 -18.81 17.75 7.46
CA ALA A 59 -17.68 18.68 7.58
C ALA A 59 -16.92 18.83 6.25
N ALA A 60 -16.65 17.73 5.55
CA ALA A 60 -16.01 17.72 4.26
C ALA A 60 -16.83 18.45 3.18
N ARG A 61 -18.14 18.21 3.13
CA ARG A 61 -19.07 18.87 2.19
C ARG A 61 -19.18 20.36 2.42
N GLU A 62 -19.19 20.80 3.66
CA GLU A 62 -19.24 22.22 4.03
C GLU A 62 -17.94 22.96 3.64
N ALA A 63 -16.77 22.34 3.83
CA ALA A 63 -15.48 22.95 3.55
C ALA A 63 -15.08 22.93 2.06
N GLN A 64 -15.46 21.90 1.31
CA GLN A 64 -14.98 21.63 -0.03
C GLN A 64 -15.25 22.76 -1.05
N PRO A 65 -16.44 23.42 -1.10
CA PRO A 65 -16.70 24.48 -2.08
C PRO A 65 -15.75 25.68 -1.96
N ALA A 66 -15.41 26.08 -0.73
CA ALA A 66 -14.45 27.15 -0.49
C ALA A 66 -13.03 26.73 -0.91
N TRP A 67 -12.63 25.48 -0.60
CA TRP A 67 -11.34 24.93 -0.99
C TRP A 67 -11.19 24.80 -2.51
N ARG A 68 -12.22 24.36 -3.20
CA ARG A 68 -12.27 24.33 -4.68
C ARG A 68 -11.98 25.69 -5.29
N ALA A 69 -12.43 26.76 -4.68
CA ALA A 69 -12.22 28.13 -5.16
C ALA A 69 -10.80 28.67 -4.89
N VAL A 70 -10.01 28.00 -4.04
CA VAL A 70 -8.60 28.36 -3.79
C VAL A 70 -7.78 28.09 -5.06
N PRO A 71 -6.98 29.08 -5.55
CA PRO A 71 -6.13 28.86 -6.72
C PRO A 71 -5.18 27.68 -6.57
N PRO A 72 -4.90 26.91 -7.66
CA PRO A 72 -4.02 25.74 -7.61
C PRO A 72 -2.64 26.01 -6.99
N GLN A 73 -2.06 27.18 -7.24
CA GLN A 73 -0.77 27.58 -6.66
C GLN A 73 -0.81 27.72 -5.14
N ARG A 74 -1.94 28.15 -4.56
CA ARG A 74 -2.11 28.23 -3.12
C ARG A 74 -2.31 26.84 -2.51
N ARG A 75 -3.09 25.97 -3.18
CA ARG A 75 -3.22 24.57 -2.75
C ARG A 75 -1.87 23.83 -2.80
N ALA A 76 -1.05 24.10 -3.83
CA ALA A 76 0.32 23.57 -3.88
C ALA A 76 1.17 24.01 -2.69
N ARG A 77 1.04 25.27 -2.25
CA ARG A 77 1.76 25.76 -1.05
C ARG A 77 1.29 25.05 0.22
N ALA A 78 -0.01 24.84 0.38
CA ALA A 78 -0.55 24.06 1.50
C ALA A 78 0.02 22.63 1.53
N VAL A 79 0.12 21.97 0.37
CA VAL A 79 0.74 20.65 0.23
C VAL A 79 2.24 20.69 0.57
N MET A 80 2.95 21.75 0.16
CA MET A 80 4.36 21.92 0.53
C MET A 80 4.53 22.16 2.04
N ALA A 81 3.66 22.94 2.68
CA ALA A 81 3.66 23.15 4.13
C ALA A 81 3.41 21.82 4.87
N LEU A 82 2.49 20.98 4.38
CA LEU A 82 2.30 19.61 4.89
C LEU A 82 3.58 18.77 4.72
N ARG A 83 4.25 18.87 3.57
CA ARG A 83 5.53 18.19 3.32
C ARG A 83 6.58 18.57 4.37
N GLU A 84 6.73 19.86 4.69
CA GLU A 84 7.68 20.31 5.70
C GLU A 84 7.34 19.77 7.10
N SER A 85 6.06 19.84 7.50
CA SER A 85 5.60 19.27 8.77
C SER A 85 5.90 17.77 8.88
N LEU A 86 5.61 16.99 7.83
CA LEU A 86 5.94 15.56 7.77
C LEU A 86 7.45 15.30 7.81
N TRP A 87 8.25 16.14 7.15
CA TRP A 87 9.71 16.01 7.14
C TRP A 87 10.31 16.26 8.52
N GLU A 88 9.83 17.27 9.22
CA GLU A 88 10.25 17.57 10.61
C GLU A 88 9.93 16.40 11.56
N HIS A 89 8.78 15.75 11.39
CA HIS A 89 8.32 14.66 12.25
C HIS A 89 8.59 13.25 11.69
N ARG A 90 9.39 13.13 10.59
CA ARG A 90 9.61 11.86 9.89
C ARG A 90 10.15 10.73 10.78
N GLU A 91 11.01 11.06 11.74
CA GLU A 91 11.59 10.07 12.64
C GLU A 91 10.59 9.62 13.71
N GLU A 92 9.74 10.52 14.19
CA GLU A 92 8.64 10.20 15.09
C GLU A 92 7.64 9.28 14.39
N LEU A 93 7.26 9.63 13.16
CA LEU A 93 6.37 8.83 12.35
C LEU A 93 6.95 7.44 12.05
N ALA A 94 8.25 7.34 11.74
CA ALA A 94 8.91 6.06 11.51
C ALA A 94 8.92 5.16 12.76
N ARG A 95 9.21 5.72 13.95
CA ARG A 95 9.13 4.97 15.20
C ARG A 95 7.71 4.50 15.50
N LEU A 96 6.73 5.34 15.21
CA LEU A 96 5.32 4.98 15.39
C LEU A 96 4.90 3.85 14.46
N VAL A 97 5.34 3.89 13.19
CA VAL A 97 5.13 2.77 12.23
C VAL A 97 5.77 1.47 12.75
N THR A 98 7.00 1.52 13.29
CA THR A 98 7.65 0.34 13.87
C THR A 98 6.87 -0.21 15.06
N ALA A 99 6.43 0.65 15.97
CA ALA A 99 5.72 0.25 17.18
C ALA A 99 4.28 -0.25 16.92
N ASP A 100 3.67 0.17 15.81
CA ASP A 100 2.28 -0.14 15.49
C ASP A 100 2.15 -1.34 14.55
N MET A 101 2.98 -1.39 13.52
CA MET A 101 2.94 -2.43 12.50
C MET A 101 4.00 -3.53 12.72
N GLY A 102 5.06 -3.22 13.48
CA GLY A 102 6.14 -4.16 13.79
C GLY A 102 7.34 -4.14 12.85
N LYS A 103 7.29 -3.46 11.68
CA LYS A 103 8.39 -3.47 10.71
C LYS A 103 9.68 -2.85 11.26
N THR A 104 10.83 -3.20 10.64
CA THR A 104 12.11 -2.64 11.07
C THR A 104 12.11 -1.13 10.96
N ILE A 105 12.88 -0.47 11.86
CA ILE A 105 12.99 0.99 11.82
C ILE A 105 13.58 1.48 10.48
N GLY A 106 14.42 0.67 9.83
CA GLY A 106 14.94 0.94 8.49
C GLY A 106 13.84 0.95 7.44
N ASP A 107 12.98 -0.08 7.41
CA ASP A 107 11.82 -0.17 6.52
C ASP A 107 10.82 0.96 6.81
N ALA A 108 10.57 1.29 8.07
CA ALA A 108 9.67 2.36 8.47
C ALA A 108 10.15 3.74 8.01
N ARG A 109 11.45 4.04 8.15
CA ARG A 109 12.06 5.26 7.59
C ARG A 109 11.91 5.32 6.06
N GLY A 110 12.17 4.20 5.38
CA GLY A 110 11.97 4.09 3.93
C GLY A 110 10.52 4.34 3.53
N GLU A 111 9.57 3.78 4.26
CA GLU A 111 8.13 4.01 4.05
C GLU A 111 7.76 5.48 4.15
N VAL A 112 8.14 6.12 5.25
CA VAL A 112 7.84 7.54 5.51
C VAL A 112 8.42 8.44 4.43
N LEU A 113 9.68 8.20 4.02
CA LEU A 113 10.30 8.95 2.93
C LEU A 113 9.53 8.78 1.61
N ARG A 114 9.10 7.56 1.26
CA ARG A 114 8.29 7.31 0.08
C ARG A 114 6.91 7.99 0.15
N GLY A 115 6.31 8.06 1.32
CA GLY A 115 5.10 8.85 1.54
C GLY A 115 5.32 10.34 1.30
N ILE A 116 6.42 10.90 1.81
CA ILE A 116 6.79 12.31 1.61
C ILE A 116 7.06 12.61 0.12
N GLU A 117 7.71 11.70 -0.62
CA GLU A 117 7.87 11.83 -2.08
C GLU A 117 6.52 11.98 -2.81
N SER A 118 5.47 11.32 -2.35
CA SER A 118 4.12 11.47 -2.92
C SER A 118 3.53 12.85 -2.65
N VAL A 119 3.81 13.44 -1.47
CA VAL A 119 3.43 14.81 -1.16
C VAL A 119 4.18 15.81 -2.05
N GLU A 120 5.47 15.58 -2.29
CA GLU A 120 6.29 16.37 -3.22
C GLU A 120 5.74 16.29 -4.65
N ALA A 121 5.40 15.09 -5.13
CA ALA A 121 4.80 14.90 -6.45
C ALA A 121 3.46 15.65 -6.59
N ALA A 122 2.60 15.61 -5.56
CA ALA A 122 1.33 16.32 -5.54
C ALA A 122 1.49 17.86 -5.55
N SER A 123 2.63 18.39 -5.07
CA SER A 123 2.90 19.83 -5.11
C SER A 123 3.03 20.39 -6.52
N ALA A 124 3.30 19.53 -7.52
CA ALA A 124 3.34 19.90 -8.93
C ALA A 124 1.95 20.16 -9.55
N ILE A 125 0.90 20.14 -8.74
CA ILE A 125 -0.50 20.26 -9.19
C ILE A 125 -0.79 21.43 -10.14
N PRO A 126 -0.16 22.62 -10.06
CA PRO A 126 -0.38 23.68 -11.03
C PRO A 126 -0.01 23.31 -12.46
N HIS A 127 0.95 22.39 -12.63
CA HIS A 127 1.29 21.82 -13.93
C HIS A 127 0.36 20.70 -14.35
N LEU A 128 0.02 19.82 -13.42
CA LEU A 128 -0.76 18.60 -13.68
C LEU A 128 -2.24 18.88 -13.95
N LEU A 129 -2.76 20.03 -13.48
CA LEU A 129 -4.16 20.45 -13.73
C LEU A 129 -4.35 21.20 -15.05
N LYS A 130 -3.27 21.47 -15.82
CA LYS A 130 -3.43 22.12 -17.13
C LYS A 130 -4.33 21.28 -18.02
N GLY A 131 -5.27 21.97 -18.66
CA GLY A 131 -6.16 21.40 -19.66
C GLY A 131 -5.58 21.55 -21.07
N GLU A 132 -6.46 21.37 -22.03
CA GLU A 132 -6.16 21.48 -23.45
C GLU A 132 -7.05 22.56 -24.05
N ASN A 133 -6.61 23.21 -25.14
CA ASN A 133 -7.45 24.13 -25.90
C ASN A 133 -7.23 23.92 -27.39
N LEU A 134 -8.25 24.24 -28.18
CA LEU A 134 -8.21 24.28 -29.64
C LEU A 134 -8.97 25.53 -30.11
N GLU A 135 -8.21 26.51 -30.66
CA GLU A 135 -8.77 27.71 -31.25
C GLU A 135 -9.31 27.42 -32.65
N GLY A 136 -10.39 28.07 -33.00
CA GLY A 136 -10.90 28.07 -34.37
C GLY A 136 -11.42 26.73 -34.86
N VAL A 137 -12.04 25.91 -33.99
CA VAL A 137 -12.71 24.64 -34.39
C VAL A 137 -13.79 24.86 -35.45
N SER A 138 -14.34 26.10 -35.47
CA SER A 138 -15.07 26.69 -36.61
C SER A 138 -14.92 28.20 -36.49
N ARG A 139 -15.44 28.97 -37.51
CA ARG A 139 -15.30 30.43 -37.52
C ARG A 139 -15.88 31.07 -36.25
N GLY A 140 -14.99 31.68 -35.42
CA GLY A 140 -15.32 32.32 -34.15
C GLY A 140 -15.71 31.37 -33.02
N VAL A 141 -15.29 30.09 -33.10
CA VAL A 141 -15.59 29.08 -32.07
C VAL A 141 -14.30 28.40 -31.57
N ASP A 142 -14.10 28.47 -30.27
CA ASP A 142 -13.00 27.79 -29.56
C ASP A 142 -13.51 26.72 -28.62
N VAL A 143 -12.68 25.73 -28.35
CA VAL A 143 -12.98 24.65 -27.39
C VAL A 143 -11.83 24.53 -26.41
N GLU A 144 -12.15 24.45 -25.12
CA GLU A 144 -11.20 24.19 -24.06
C GLU A 144 -11.66 23.05 -23.16
N LEU A 145 -10.69 22.29 -22.61
CA LEU A 145 -10.90 21.28 -21.60
C LEU A 145 -10.31 21.76 -20.28
N VAL A 146 -11.12 21.80 -19.24
CA VAL A 146 -10.70 22.17 -17.89
C VAL A 146 -10.95 21.01 -16.92
N ARG A 147 -10.08 20.89 -15.90
CA ARG A 147 -10.18 19.89 -14.83
C ARG A 147 -10.79 20.52 -13.59
N GLN A 148 -11.77 19.86 -13.00
CA GLN A 148 -12.43 20.28 -11.76
C GLN A 148 -12.43 19.15 -10.74
N PRO A 149 -12.32 19.44 -9.41
CA PRO A 149 -12.35 18.39 -8.39
C PRO A 149 -13.63 17.56 -8.45
N VAL A 150 -13.53 16.29 -8.07
CA VAL A 150 -14.70 15.40 -7.98
C VAL A 150 -15.62 15.77 -6.82
N GLY A 151 -15.08 16.24 -5.67
CA GLY A 151 -15.85 16.64 -4.50
C GLY A 151 -15.26 16.14 -3.18
N VAL A 152 -15.94 15.22 -2.50
CA VAL A 152 -15.46 14.55 -1.29
C VAL A 152 -14.95 13.17 -1.64
N VAL A 153 -13.73 12.86 -1.21
CA VAL A 153 -13.06 11.59 -1.45
C VAL A 153 -12.80 10.89 -0.13
N ALA A 154 -13.09 9.60 -0.06
CA ALA A 154 -12.69 8.76 1.07
C ALA A 154 -11.58 7.79 0.65
N ALA A 155 -10.61 7.59 1.55
CA ALA A 155 -9.57 6.58 1.41
C ALA A 155 -9.66 5.55 2.54
N ILE A 156 -9.62 4.28 2.17
CA ILE A 156 -9.63 3.14 3.09
C ILE A 156 -8.29 2.44 2.89
N THR A 157 -7.43 2.49 3.91
CA THR A 157 -6.02 2.10 3.80
C THR A 157 -5.69 0.85 4.61
N PRO A 158 -4.72 0.03 4.16
CA PRO A 158 -4.33 -1.22 4.80
C PRO A 158 -3.30 -0.98 5.92
N PHE A 159 -2.98 -2.05 6.65
CA PHE A 159 -2.02 -2.01 7.75
C PHE A 159 -0.56 -2.00 7.31
N ASN A 160 -0.21 -2.57 6.16
CA ASN A 160 1.19 -2.85 5.83
C ASN A 160 2.04 -1.61 5.49
N PHE A 161 1.40 -0.49 5.18
CA PHE A 161 2.03 0.82 4.98
C PHE A 161 1.13 1.93 5.56
N PRO A 162 1.02 2.01 6.90
CA PRO A 162 0.07 2.91 7.57
C PRO A 162 0.41 4.39 7.43
N ALA A 163 1.63 4.74 7.01
CA ALA A 163 2.03 6.11 6.70
C ALA A 163 2.04 6.38 5.18
N MET A 164 2.66 5.50 4.38
CA MET A 164 2.85 5.74 2.95
C MET A 164 1.55 5.76 2.17
N ILE A 165 0.66 4.79 2.39
CA ILE A 165 -0.57 4.69 1.57
C ILE A 165 -1.55 5.82 1.83
N PRO A 166 -1.81 6.30 3.06
CA PRO A 166 -2.53 7.55 3.27
C PRO A 166 -1.93 8.73 2.49
N LEU A 167 -0.59 8.81 2.42
CA LEU A 167 0.13 9.85 1.69
C LEU A 167 0.16 9.65 0.15
N TRP A 168 -0.28 8.52 -0.38
CA TRP A 168 -0.55 8.38 -1.81
C TRP A 168 -1.83 9.12 -2.22
N PHE A 169 -2.81 9.15 -1.34
CA PHE A 169 -4.16 9.63 -1.66
C PHE A 169 -4.39 11.07 -1.18
N LEU A 170 -4.12 11.35 0.09
CA LEU A 170 -4.40 12.64 0.73
C LEU A 170 -3.84 13.83 -0.05
N PRO A 171 -2.52 13.90 -0.36
CA PRO A 171 -1.96 15.10 -0.96
C PRO A 171 -2.49 15.37 -2.38
N PHE A 172 -2.66 14.34 -3.21
CA PHE A 172 -3.25 14.51 -4.54
C PHE A 172 -4.72 14.92 -4.48
N ALA A 173 -5.50 14.32 -3.56
CA ALA A 173 -6.92 14.66 -3.39
C ALA A 173 -7.10 16.14 -3.04
N ILE A 174 -6.39 16.65 -2.01
CA ILE A 174 -6.51 18.04 -1.58
C ILE A 174 -5.88 19.01 -2.58
N ALA A 175 -4.76 18.66 -3.22
CA ALA A 175 -4.13 19.47 -4.27
C ALA A 175 -5.08 19.67 -5.46
N CYS A 176 -5.84 18.65 -5.85
CA CYS A 176 -6.88 18.76 -6.89
C CYS A 176 -8.09 19.60 -6.46
N GLY A 177 -8.24 19.93 -5.16
CA GLY A 177 -9.33 20.76 -4.63
C GLY A 177 -10.48 19.97 -4.04
N ASN A 178 -10.28 18.71 -3.70
CA ASN A 178 -11.25 17.88 -3.00
C ASN A 178 -11.12 18.03 -1.48
N ALA A 179 -12.16 17.64 -0.73
CA ALA A 179 -12.03 17.30 0.68
C ALA A 179 -11.77 15.79 0.81
N PHE A 180 -11.08 15.40 1.87
CA PHE A 180 -10.56 14.07 2.08
C PHE A 180 -10.98 13.49 3.44
N ILE A 181 -11.40 12.23 3.44
CA ILE A 181 -11.73 11.46 4.65
C ILE A 181 -10.87 10.20 4.65
N LEU A 182 -10.05 10.04 5.68
CA LEU A 182 -9.22 8.86 5.88
C LEU A 182 -9.91 7.87 6.81
N LYS A 183 -10.04 6.62 6.40
CA LYS A 183 -10.32 5.47 7.26
C LYS A 183 -9.06 4.59 7.27
N PRO A 184 -8.21 4.70 8.30
CA PRO A 184 -7.01 3.87 8.42
C PRO A 184 -7.35 2.42 8.73
N SER A 185 -6.36 1.53 8.62
CA SER A 185 -6.46 0.18 9.15
C SER A 185 -6.81 0.21 10.64
N GLU A 186 -7.67 -0.70 11.06
CA GLU A 186 -8.00 -0.91 12.48
C GLU A 186 -6.94 -1.72 13.23
N ARG A 187 -5.81 -2.06 12.59
CA ARG A 187 -4.72 -2.82 13.20
C ARG A 187 -3.57 -1.96 13.67
N ASP A 188 -3.38 -0.80 13.02
CA ASP A 188 -2.23 0.09 13.22
C ASP A 188 -2.57 1.55 12.83
N PRO A 189 -3.59 2.17 13.44
CA PRO A 189 -4.11 3.45 13.00
C PRO A 189 -3.28 4.66 13.45
N ARG A 190 -2.37 4.53 14.43
CA ARG A 190 -1.66 5.66 15.05
C ARG A 190 -0.78 6.46 14.08
N PRO A 191 -0.05 5.86 13.12
CA PRO A 191 0.68 6.62 12.11
C PRO A 191 -0.22 7.51 11.26
N SER A 192 -1.41 7.00 10.88
CA SER A 192 -2.42 7.75 10.14
C SER A 192 -3.03 8.88 10.97
N GLU A 193 -3.26 8.67 12.28
CA GLU A 193 -3.71 9.72 13.22
C GLU A 193 -2.68 10.85 13.29
N LEU A 194 -1.38 10.55 13.42
CA LEU A 194 -0.31 11.55 13.42
C LEU A 194 -0.25 12.33 12.10
N ILE A 195 -0.41 11.68 10.95
CA ILE A 195 -0.46 12.38 9.65
C ILE A 195 -1.60 13.40 9.62
N VAL A 196 -2.78 13.04 10.12
CA VAL A 196 -3.93 13.96 10.18
C VAL A 196 -3.68 15.07 11.19
N GLU A 197 -3.06 14.79 12.33
CA GLU A 197 -2.66 15.79 13.32
C GLU A 197 -1.69 16.81 12.70
N LEU A 198 -0.66 16.34 11.99
CA LEU A 198 0.28 17.21 11.28
C LEU A 198 -0.41 18.03 10.19
N ALA A 199 -1.32 17.44 9.43
CA ALA A 199 -2.11 18.18 8.45
C ALA A 199 -3.00 19.26 9.07
N ALA A 200 -3.51 19.01 10.28
CA ALA A 200 -4.33 19.96 11.02
C ALA A 200 -3.54 21.18 11.56
N THR A 201 -2.20 21.07 11.68
CA THR A 201 -1.34 22.19 12.06
C THR A 201 -1.01 23.13 10.89
N VAL A 202 -1.26 22.72 9.66
CA VAL A 202 -0.98 23.51 8.46
C VAL A 202 -2.08 24.59 8.28
N GLU A 203 -1.76 25.85 8.51
CA GLU A 203 -2.69 26.99 8.49
C GLU A 203 -3.41 27.10 7.12
N GLU A 204 -2.74 26.75 6.03
CA GLU A 204 -3.29 26.82 4.67
C GLU A 204 -4.31 25.69 4.36
N ILE A 205 -4.42 24.67 5.20
CA ILE A 205 -5.41 23.59 5.06
C ILE A 205 -6.61 23.90 5.98
N PRO A 206 -7.75 24.36 5.44
CA PRO A 206 -8.88 24.73 6.28
C PRO A 206 -9.50 23.52 7.02
N PRO A 207 -10.08 23.74 8.20
CA PRO A 207 -10.88 22.73 8.88
C PRO A 207 -11.90 22.07 7.97
N GLY A 208 -12.03 20.74 8.02
CA GLY A 208 -12.96 19.96 7.20
C GLY A 208 -12.39 19.50 5.85
N ILE A 209 -11.23 20.02 5.40
CA ILE A 209 -10.58 19.51 4.18
C ILE A 209 -9.91 18.16 4.40
N VAL A 210 -9.36 17.93 5.58
CA VAL A 210 -8.84 16.62 6.01
C VAL A 210 -9.67 16.16 7.20
N ASN A 211 -10.13 14.91 7.15
CA ASN A 211 -10.93 14.28 8.19
C ASN A 211 -10.45 12.83 8.39
N LEU A 212 -10.73 12.26 9.56
CA LEU A 212 -10.36 10.90 9.96
C LEU A 212 -11.54 10.23 10.66
N VAL A 213 -11.86 8.99 10.25
CA VAL A 213 -12.84 8.15 10.93
C VAL A 213 -12.21 6.79 11.21
N HIS A 214 -12.07 6.45 12.48
CA HIS A 214 -11.68 5.10 12.90
C HIS A 214 -12.84 4.13 12.75
N GLY A 215 -12.57 2.84 12.80
CA GLY A 215 -13.57 1.79 12.74
C GLY A 215 -13.23 0.69 11.76
N ALA A 216 -14.11 -0.29 11.72
CA ALA A 216 -14.00 -1.47 10.86
C ALA A 216 -15.09 -1.45 9.76
N HIS A 217 -15.76 -2.57 9.55
CA HIS A 217 -16.70 -2.79 8.46
C HIS A 217 -17.85 -1.74 8.38
N ASP A 218 -18.40 -1.30 9.54
CA ASP A 218 -19.53 -0.36 9.55
C ASP A 218 -19.12 1.04 9.09
N ALA A 219 -17.91 1.51 9.46
CA ALA A 219 -17.35 2.76 8.96
C ALA A 219 -17.08 2.68 7.45
N VAL A 220 -16.54 1.54 6.97
CA VAL A 220 -16.31 1.30 5.54
C VAL A 220 -17.64 1.37 4.77
N ASN A 221 -18.64 0.63 5.20
CA ASN A 221 -19.96 0.65 4.56
C ASN A 221 -20.62 2.02 4.63
N GLY A 222 -20.48 2.70 5.76
CA GLY A 222 -20.93 4.07 5.89
C GLY A 222 -20.37 4.98 4.80
N LEU A 223 -19.05 4.91 4.52
CA LEU A 223 -18.43 5.70 3.46
C LEU A 223 -18.88 5.26 2.06
N LEU A 224 -19.03 3.96 1.82
CA LEU A 224 -19.44 3.41 0.53
C LEU A 224 -20.89 3.78 0.19
N ASP A 225 -21.77 3.85 1.19
CA ASP A 225 -23.20 4.11 0.99
C ASP A 225 -23.56 5.60 1.05
N HIS A 226 -22.74 6.41 1.73
CA HIS A 226 -23.07 7.80 1.97
C HIS A 226 -23.13 8.61 0.67
N PRO A 227 -24.28 9.25 0.34
CA PRO A 227 -24.44 10.00 -0.93
C PRO A 227 -23.51 11.23 -1.03
N GLY A 228 -22.99 11.68 0.10
CA GLY A 228 -22.04 12.77 0.20
C GLY A 228 -20.58 12.40 -0.12
N VAL A 229 -20.23 11.15 -0.39
CA VAL A 229 -18.92 10.72 -0.85
C VAL A 229 -18.96 10.51 -2.36
N ASP A 230 -18.05 11.14 -3.10
CA ASP A 230 -18.02 11.12 -4.57
C ASP A 230 -17.04 10.08 -5.13
N ALA A 231 -15.98 9.75 -4.39
CA ALA A 231 -14.95 8.81 -4.82
C ALA A 231 -14.35 8.03 -3.65
N ILE A 232 -13.93 6.79 -3.94
CA ILE A 232 -13.28 5.87 -2.99
C ILE A 232 -11.91 5.47 -3.53
N SER A 233 -10.87 5.63 -2.71
CA SER A 233 -9.55 5.04 -2.91
C SER A 233 -9.34 3.92 -1.89
N PHE A 234 -8.96 2.75 -2.35
CA PHE A 234 -8.80 1.57 -1.50
C PHE A 234 -7.50 0.83 -1.83
N VAL A 235 -6.85 0.31 -0.80
CA VAL A 235 -5.79 -0.71 -0.92
C VAL A 235 -6.05 -1.80 0.11
N GLY A 236 -6.00 -3.06 -0.31
CA GLY A 236 -6.19 -4.20 0.59
C GLY A 236 -6.23 -5.54 -0.14
N GLN A 237 -6.91 -6.53 0.44
CA GLN A 237 -7.09 -7.84 -0.17
C GLN A 237 -7.96 -7.78 -1.42
N ALA A 238 -7.70 -8.65 -2.42
CA ALA A 238 -8.44 -8.68 -3.68
C ALA A 238 -9.96 -8.87 -3.49
N SER A 239 -10.39 -9.72 -2.56
CA SER A 239 -11.81 -9.92 -2.27
C SER A 239 -12.48 -8.65 -1.73
N THR A 240 -11.78 -7.89 -0.89
CA THR A 240 -12.26 -6.60 -0.37
C THR A 240 -12.24 -5.53 -1.46
N ALA A 241 -11.22 -5.51 -2.33
CA ALA A 241 -11.16 -4.60 -3.48
C ALA A 241 -12.36 -4.81 -4.39
N ARG A 242 -12.71 -6.06 -4.68
CA ARG A 242 -13.90 -6.43 -5.46
C ARG A 242 -15.19 -5.95 -4.78
N TYR A 243 -15.34 -6.18 -3.48
CA TYR A 243 -16.48 -5.69 -2.71
C TYR A 243 -16.62 -4.16 -2.77
N ILE A 244 -15.50 -3.43 -2.59
CA ILE A 244 -15.46 -1.97 -2.68
C ILE A 244 -15.89 -1.50 -4.08
N ALA A 245 -15.38 -2.15 -5.13
CA ALA A 245 -15.72 -1.84 -6.53
C ALA A 245 -17.22 -2.05 -6.80
N GLU A 246 -17.76 -3.22 -6.47
CA GLU A 246 -19.18 -3.55 -6.69
C GLU A 246 -20.09 -2.56 -5.97
N ARG A 247 -19.78 -2.25 -4.71
CA ARG A 247 -20.59 -1.32 -3.91
C ARG A 247 -20.47 0.13 -4.42
N SER A 248 -19.28 0.54 -4.85
CA SER A 248 -19.06 1.87 -5.46
C SER A 248 -19.83 2.03 -6.75
N VAL A 249 -19.86 1.00 -7.60
CA VAL A 249 -20.69 0.99 -8.83
C VAL A 249 -22.18 1.11 -8.45
N ALA A 250 -22.66 0.34 -7.49
CA ALA A 250 -24.05 0.35 -7.06
C ALA A 250 -24.50 1.72 -6.51
N THR A 251 -23.59 2.48 -5.90
CA THR A 251 -23.85 3.82 -5.34
C THR A 251 -23.42 4.96 -6.24
N GLY A 252 -22.95 4.67 -7.47
CA GLY A 252 -22.55 5.67 -8.47
C GLY A 252 -21.28 6.46 -8.13
N LYS A 253 -20.40 5.91 -7.28
CA LYS A 253 -19.13 6.52 -6.90
C LYS A 253 -18.03 6.15 -7.87
N ARG A 254 -17.09 7.06 -8.06
CA ARG A 254 -15.80 6.76 -8.68
C ARG A 254 -14.95 5.93 -7.69
N PHE A 255 -14.20 4.97 -8.18
CA PHE A 255 -13.34 4.16 -7.33
C PHE A 255 -12.02 3.78 -8.01
N GLN A 256 -11.01 3.55 -7.20
CA GLN A 256 -9.77 2.85 -7.50
C GLN A 256 -9.52 1.90 -6.32
N ALA A 257 -9.52 0.61 -6.59
CA ALA A 257 -9.38 -0.41 -5.56
C ALA A 257 -8.21 -1.34 -5.91
N LEU A 258 -7.08 -1.10 -5.24
CA LEU A 258 -5.87 -1.89 -5.40
C LEU A 258 -6.00 -3.15 -4.55
N GLY A 259 -5.92 -4.32 -5.22
CA GLY A 259 -6.12 -5.64 -4.63
C GLY A 259 -4.82 -6.35 -4.25
N GLY A 260 -4.91 -7.66 -4.13
CA GLY A 260 -3.81 -8.56 -3.77
C GLY A 260 -2.77 -8.74 -4.87
N ALA A 261 -1.75 -9.54 -4.57
CA ALA A 261 -0.64 -9.81 -5.47
C ALA A 261 -0.08 -11.23 -5.29
N LYS A 262 0.50 -11.78 -6.37
CA LYS A 262 1.35 -12.97 -6.34
C LYS A 262 2.52 -12.74 -7.28
N ASN A 263 3.52 -11.99 -6.80
CA ASN A 263 4.60 -11.52 -7.66
C ASN A 263 5.66 -12.60 -7.86
N SER A 264 6.07 -12.78 -9.13
CA SER A 264 7.10 -13.74 -9.52
C SER A 264 8.46 -13.06 -9.73
N LEU A 265 9.51 -13.70 -9.21
CA LEU A 265 10.91 -13.34 -9.41
C LEU A 265 11.54 -14.39 -10.33
N LEU A 266 11.81 -14.06 -11.57
CA LEU A 266 12.36 -14.96 -12.58
C LEU A 266 13.89 -14.88 -12.55
N VAL A 267 14.57 -16.00 -12.34
CA VAL A 267 16.03 -16.06 -12.26
C VAL A 267 16.57 -16.85 -13.46
N MET A 268 17.15 -16.12 -14.41
CA MET A 268 17.74 -16.71 -15.61
C MET A 268 19.08 -17.42 -15.27
N PRO A 269 19.54 -18.39 -16.10
CA PRO A 269 20.80 -19.09 -15.86
C PRO A 269 22.03 -18.16 -15.84
N ASP A 270 21.95 -17.03 -16.54
CA ASP A 270 23.01 -16.01 -16.64
C ASP A 270 22.91 -14.91 -15.56
N ALA A 271 22.00 -15.05 -14.60
CA ALA A 271 21.87 -14.10 -13.49
C ALA A 271 23.13 -14.08 -12.61
N ASP A 272 23.56 -12.88 -12.26
CA ASP A 272 24.62 -12.65 -11.28
C ASP A 272 24.07 -12.90 -9.87
N LEU A 273 24.53 -13.95 -9.18
CA LEU A 273 24.03 -14.34 -7.88
C LEU A 273 24.43 -13.40 -6.75
N GLU A 274 25.59 -12.71 -6.86
CA GLU A 274 26.02 -11.75 -5.85
C GLU A 274 25.06 -10.54 -5.79
N LEU A 275 24.47 -10.18 -6.91
CA LEU A 275 23.47 -9.10 -7.01
C LEU A 275 22.03 -9.62 -6.81
N SER A 276 21.72 -10.78 -7.37
CA SER A 276 20.34 -11.28 -7.42
C SER A 276 19.86 -11.84 -6.09
N VAL A 277 20.70 -12.61 -5.38
CA VAL A 277 20.29 -13.28 -4.13
C VAL A 277 19.90 -12.25 -3.05
N PRO A 278 20.71 -11.23 -2.73
CA PRO A 278 20.29 -10.22 -1.75
C PRO A 278 19.02 -9.48 -2.16
N ALA A 279 18.85 -9.18 -3.46
CA ALA A 279 17.65 -8.51 -3.98
C ALA A 279 16.39 -9.38 -3.85
N ILE A 280 16.50 -10.68 -4.13
CA ILE A 280 15.40 -11.65 -3.97
C ILE A 280 15.03 -11.81 -2.50
N LEU A 281 16.01 -11.99 -1.61
CA LEU A 281 15.77 -12.14 -0.17
C LEU A 281 15.14 -10.89 0.43
N SER A 282 15.65 -9.71 0.09
CA SER A 282 15.04 -8.43 0.49
C SER A 282 13.62 -8.29 -0.04
N SER A 283 13.34 -8.74 -1.27
CA SER A 283 11.99 -8.71 -1.84
C SER A 283 11.04 -9.66 -1.12
N ALA A 284 11.45 -10.89 -0.88
CA ALA A 284 10.60 -11.93 -0.28
C ALA A 284 10.35 -11.70 1.21
N PHE A 285 11.37 -11.26 1.95
CA PHE A 285 11.37 -11.29 3.42
C PHE A 285 11.34 -9.91 4.08
N GLY A 286 11.64 -8.82 3.38
CA GLY A 286 11.52 -7.47 3.93
C GLY A 286 10.11 -7.17 4.43
N ALA A 287 9.98 -6.50 5.56
CA ALA A 287 8.73 -6.31 6.32
C ALA A 287 8.00 -7.66 6.58
N ALA A 288 8.76 -8.74 6.79
CA ALA A 288 8.26 -10.12 6.93
C ALA A 288 7.33 -10.55 5.78
N GLY A 289 7.62 -10.12 4.54
CA GLY A 289 6.79 -10.43 3.37
C GLY A 289 5.44 -9.74 3.31
N GLN A 290 5.13 -8.84 4.23
CA GLN A 290 3.84 -8.13 4.31
C GLN A 290 3.79 -6.90 3.38
N ARG A 291 4.22 -7.08 2.12
CA ARG A 291 4.24 -6.04 1.10
C ARG A 291 3.52 -6.50 -0.17
N CYS A 292 2.71 -5.61 -0.75
CA CYS A 292 2.03 -5.87 -2.03
C CYS A 292 3.02 -6.12 -3.19
N LEU A 293 4.26 -5.65 -3.07
CA LEU A 293 5.34 -5.87 -4.04
C LEU A 293 6.35 -6.95 -3.61
N ALA A 294 6.09 -7.68 -2.51
CA ALA A 294 6.94 -8.79 -2.12
C ALA A 294 6.97 -9.86 -3.22
N GLY A 295 8.15 -10.32 -3.59
CA GLY A 295 8.30 -11.48 -4.46
C GLY A 295 8.04 -12.75 -3.64
N SER A 296 6.88 -13.36 -3.81
CA SER A 296 6.46 -14.53 -3.04
C SER A 296 6.66 -15.85 -3.79
N VAL A 297 7.00 -15.79 -5.09
CA VAL A 297 7.38 -16.94 -5.92
C VAL A 297 8.68 -16.63 -6.64
N CYS A 298 9.66 -17.53 -6.53
CA CYS A 298 10.90 -17.47 -7.30
C CYS A 298 10.89 -18.58 -8.34
N VAL A 299 10.98 -18.21 -9.62
CA VAL A 299 11.01 -19.15 -10.75
C VAL A 299 12.45 -19.33 -11.19
N LEU A 300 13.03 -20.51 -10.92
CA LEU A 300 14.39 -20.87 -11.31
C LEU A 300 14.39 -21.45 -12.73
N ILE A 301 15.12 -20.79 -13.64
CA ILE A 301 15.10 -21.11 -15.07
C ILE A 301 16.38 -21.80 -15.51
N GLY A 302 16.25 -22.81 -16.40
CA GLY A 302 17.36 -23.50 -17.03
C GLY A 302 17.62 -24.89 -16.52
N GLY A 303 18.87 -25.38 -16.64
CA GLY A 303 19.27 -26.74 -16.24
C GLY A 303 19.26 -26.93 -14.72
N ARG A 304 19.01 -28.15 -14.29
CA ARG A 304 18.83 -28.53 -12.87
C ARG A 304 20.01 -28.09 -11.99
N GLU A 305 21.22 -28.32 -12.43
CA GLU A 305 22.44 -27.95 -11.68
C GLU A 305 22.48 -26.45 -11.34
N ARG A 306 22.17 -25.57 -12.32
CA ARG A 306 22.11 -24.13 -12.07
C ARG A 306 20.96 -23.74 -11.18
N GLN A 307 19.80 -24.36 -11.34
CA GLN A 307 18.65 -24.14 -10.46
C GLN A 307 18.95 -24.51 -8.99
N ASP A 308 19.67 -25.63 -8.78
CA ASP A 308 20.06 -26.06 -7.43
C ASP A 308 21.10 -25.11 -6.83
N GLU A 309 22.08 -24.62 -7.61
CA GLU A 309 23.04 -23.61 -7.18
C GLU A 309 22.34 -22.31 -6.69
N VAL A 310 21.36 -21.83 -7.45
CA VAL A 310 20.56 -20.65 -7.06
C VAL A 310 19.79 -20.93 -5.77
N LEU A 311 19.14 -22.08 -5.67
CA LEU A 311 18.38 -22.47 -4.48
C LEU A 311 19.27 -22.56 -3.23
N GLU A 312 20.44 -23.18 -3.34
CA GLU A 312 21.41 -23.27 -2.25
C GLU A 312 21.87 -21.88 -1.79
N ALA A 313 22.15 -20.96 -2.73
CA ALA A 313 22.52 -19.59 -2.42
C ALA A 313 21.38 -18.81 -1.71
N LEU A 314 20.13 -18.97 -2.15
CA LEU A 314 18.96 -18.36 -1.50
C LEU A 314 18.78 -18.91 -0.08
N VAL A 315 18.90 -20.22 0.12
CA VAL A 315 18.78 -20.86 1.45
C VAL A 315 19.90 -20.39 2.38
N ALA A 316 21.15 -20.36 1.88
CA ALA A 316 22.28 -19.90 2.67
C ALA A 316 22.11 -18.43 3.12
N GLY A 317 21.68 -17.55 2.21
CA GLY A 317 21.40 -16.16 2.54
C GLY A 317 20.22 -15.99 3.51
N ALA A 318 19.12 -16.73 3.30
CA ALA A 318 17.94 -16.65 4.16
C ALA A 318 18.21 -17.12 5.60
N ARG A 319 19.04 -18.13 5.79
CA ARG A 319 19.48 -18.59 7.13
C ARG A 319 20.25 -17.53 7.92
N GLY A 320 20.85 -16.58 7.24
CA GLY A 320 21.60 -15.48 7.87
C GLY A 320 20.73 -14.33 8.35
N LEU A 321 19.44 -14.29 7.95
CA LEU A 321 18.55 -13.19 8.29
C LEU A 321 18.09 -13.28 9.75
N ALA A 322 18.37 -12.23 10.53
CA ALA A 322 18.01 -12.16 11.93
C ALA A 322 16.52 -11.81 12.12
N THR A 323 15.81 -12.62 12.89
CA THR A 323 14.39 -12.42 13.22
C THR A 323 14.26 -11.80 14.62
N GLY A 324 13.42 -10.78 14.79
CA GLY A 324 13.23 -10.13 16.08
C GLY A 324 12.37 -8.88 16.04
N PRO A 325 12.29 -8.11 17.16
CA PRO A 325 11.59 -6.83 17.23
C PRO A 325 12.14 -5.82 16.20
N GLY A 326 11.27 -5.06 15.56
CA GLY A 326 11.66 -4.16 14.47
C GLY A 326 12.54 -2.97 14.89
N ASP A 327 12.58 -2.64 16.16
CA ASP A 327 13.42 -1.61 16.74
C ASP A 327 14.81 -2.11 17.22
N ALA A 328 15.04 -3.42 17.19
CA ALA A 328 16.31 -4.01 17.58
C ALA A 328 17.36 -3.91 16.45
N ASP A 329 18.61 -3.67 16.85
CA ASP A 329 19.71 -3.57 15.89
C ASP A 329 19.98 -4.90 15.19
N GLY A 330 20.17 -4.85 13.87
CA GLY A 330 20.53 -6.01 13.04
C GLY A 330 19.37 -6.94 12.71
N VAL A 331 18.14 -6.64 13.12
CA VAL A 331 16.95 -7.39 12.73
C VAL A 331 16.57 -7.09 11.29
N GLU A 332 16.29 -8.15 10.51
CA GLU A 332 15.88 -8.08 9.11
C GLU A 332 14.47 -8.65 8.89
N ILE A 333 14.06 -9.62 9.71
CA ILE A 333 12.71 -10.20 9.71
C ILE A 333 11.96 -9.69 10.94
N CYS A 334 11.03 -8.82 10.71
CA CYS A 334 10.20 -8.20 11.74
C CYS A 334 8.99 -9.09 12.13
N PRO A 335 8.25 -8.74 13.21
CA PRO A 335 6.99 -9.39 13.54
C PRO A 335 5.95 -9.30 12.43
N LEU A 336 5.07 -10.28 12.34
CA LEU A 336 3.80 -10.15 11.62
C LEU A 336 2.85 -9.25 12.43
N VAL A 337 1.91 -8.61 11.74
CA VAL A 337 1.01 -7.63 12.36
C VAL A 337 0.14 -8.19 13.48
N ALA A 338 -0.11 -9.50 13.50
CA ALA A 338 -0.97 -10.15 14.49
C ALA A 338 -0.66 -11.65 14.61
N PRO A 339 -0.96 -12.30 15.76
CA PRO A 339 -0.76 -13.72 15.96
C PRO A 339 -1.45 -14.60 14.90
N GLU A 340 -2.67 -14.23 14.47
CA GLU A 340 -3.42 -14.97 13.46
C GLU A 340 -2.71 -14.98 12.09
N ALA A 341 -1.94 -13.95 11.79
CA ALA A 341 -1.11 -13.92 10.58
C ALA A 341 0.02 -14.94 10.66
N ARG A 342 0.65 -15.10 11.83
CA ARG A 342 1.66 -16.13 12.07
C ARG A 342 1.07 -17.54 11.94
N GLU A 343 -0.06 -17.79 12.57
CA GLU A 343 -0.75 -19.08 12.50
C GLU A 343 -1.08 -19.43 11.04
N ARG A 344 -1.63 -18.50 10.27
CA ARG A 344 -1.93 -18.70 8.84
C ARG A 344 -0.71 -19.13 8.04
N ILE A 345 0.45 -18.50 8.27
CA ILE A 345 1.70 -18.86 7.58
C ILE A 345 2.20 -20.23 8.03
N ALA A 346 2.19 -20.51 9.33
CA ALA A 346 2.59 -21.81 9.86
C ALA A 346 1.70 -22.95 9.31
N ASP A 347 0.40 -22.72 9.23
CA ASP A 347 -0.56 -23.68 8.66
C ASP A 347 -0.35 -23.88 7.15
N ALA A 348 -0.01 -22.81 6.39
CA ALA A 348 0.30 -22.93 4.98
C ALA A 348 1.55 -23.79 4.74
N ILE A 349 2.60 -23.62 5.57
CA ILE A 349 3.80 -24.46 5.53
C ILE A 349 3.43 -25.93 5.84
N ALA A 350 2.61 -26.18 6.87
CA ALA A 350 2.18 -27.52 7.24
C ALA A 350 1.34 -28.19 6.13
N ARG A 351 0.46 -27.45 5.46
CA ARG A 351 -0.32 -27.99 4.32
C ARG A 351 0.58 -28.34 3.13
N ALA A 352 1.57 -27.50 2.82
CA ALA A 352 2.53 -27.77 1.75
C ALA A 352 3.35 -29.04 2.03
N GLU A 353 3.88 -29.17 3.25
CA GLU A 353 4.62 -30.36 3.69
C GLU A 353 3.75 -31.62 3.60
N ALA A 354 2.48 -31.55 4.04
CA ALA A 354 1.54 -32.67 3.94
C ALA A 354 1.17 -33.02 2.48
N ALA A 355 1.22 -32.05 1.57
CA ALA A 355 1.02 -32.24 0.13
C ALA A 355 2.26 -32.85 -0.57
N GLY A 356 3.39 -32.94 0.11
CA GLY A 356 4.64 -33.51 -0.41
C GLY A 356 5.61 -32.49 -1.00
N ASP A 357 5.38 -31.19 -0.77
CA ASP A 357 6.34 -30.15 -1.12
C ASP A 357 7.58 -30.21 -0.22
N GLU A 358 8.73 -29.85 -0.76
CA GLU A 358 10.00 -29.87 -0.06
C GLU A 358 10.19 -28.57 0.75
N VAL A 359 10.08 -28.64 2.08
CA VAL A 359 10.42 -27.54 3.00
C VAL A 359 11.94 -27.43 3.13
N VAL A 360 12.57 -26.60 2.30
CA VAL A 360 14.03 -26.44 2.23
C VAL A 360 14.57 -25.61 3.38
N LEU A 361 13.79 -24.61 3.80
CA LEU A 361 14.02 -23.80 5.00
C LEU A 361 12.70 -23.60 5.73
N ASP A 362 12.68 -23.93 7.03
CA ASP A 362 11.48 -23.87 7.87
C ASP A 362 11.58 -22.76 8.92
N GLY A 363 10.83 -21.69 8.71
CA GLY A 363 10.77 -20.55 9.61
C GLY A 363 9.92 -20.79 10.88
N ARG A 364 9.16 -21.89 10.96
CA ARG A 364 8.39 -22.28 12.17
C ARG A 364 9.28 -22.58 13.36
N ASN A 365 10.57 -22.90 13.10
CA ASN A 365 11.57 -23.18 14.14
C ASN A 365 11.93 -21.93 14.98
N GLU A 366 11.70 -20.73 14.44
CA GLU A 366 11.76 -19.50 15.21
C GLU A 366 10.59 -19.43 16.20
N GLY A 367 10.90 -19.14 17.46
CA GLY A 367 9.87 -18.98 18.49
C GLY A 367 8.91 -17.81 18.17
N PRO A 368 7.67 -17.85 18.68
CA PRO A 368 6.65 -16.84 18.38
C PRO A 368 6.96 -15.45 18.97
N GLY A 369 7.97 -15.33 19.82
CA GLY A 369 8.29 -14.11 20.54
C GLY A 369 7.21 -13.70 21.57
N PRO A 370 7.41 -12.61 22.32
CA PRO A 370 6.47 -12.15 23.35
C PRO A 370 5.09 -11.79 22.81
N GLY A 371 5.03 -11.18 21.62
CA GLY A 371 3.79 -10.78 20.94
C GLY A 371 3.06 -11.94 20.24
N GLY A 372 3.66 -13.13 20.15
CA GLY A 372 3.07 -14.26 19.44
C GLY A 372 3.12 -14.14 17.90
N THR A 373 3.92 -13.25 17.35
CA THR A 373 3.86 -12.80 15.95
C THR A 373 5.11 -13.10 15.13
N LEU A 374 6.20 -13.54 15.77
CA LEU A 374 7.45 -13.85 15.08
C LEU A 374 7.38 -15.20 14.37
N ILE A 375 7.89 -15.24 13.15
CA ILE A 375 8.14 -16.43 12.35
C ILE A 375 9.33 -16.13 11.43
N GLY A 376 10.24 -17.08 11.30
CA GLY A 376 11.42 -16.94 10.45
C GLY A 376 11.12 -17.07 8.96
N PRO A 377 12.13 -16.83 8.09
CA PRO A 377 11.98 -16.98 6.66
C PRO A 377 11.80 -18.45 6.29
N SER A 378 10.86 -18.75 5.40
CA SER A 378 10.62 -20.09 4.90
C SER A 378 10.80 -20.15 3.40
N ILE A 379 11.47 -21.22 2.91
CA ILE A 379 11.64 -21.50 1.48
C ILE A 379 11.10 -22.91 1.22
N ILE A 380 10.16 -23.02 0.29
CA ILE A 380 9.49 -24.27 -0.04
C ILE A 380 9.54 -24.50 -1.55
N ALA A 381 10.12 -25.63 -1.97
CA ALA A 381 10.13 -26.03 -3.37
C ALA A 381 8.87 -26.85 -3.67
N THR A 382 8.02 -26.33 -4.53
CA THR A 382 6.78 -26.98 -4.97
C THR A 382 6.91 -27.51 -6.39
N ALA A 383 6.47 -28.73 -6.60
CA ALA A 383 6.33 -29.33 -7.92
C ALA A 383 4.96 -29.02 -8.54
N ASP A 384 3.95 -28.73 -7.71
CA ASP A 384 2.62 -28.35 -8.13
C ASP A 384 2.53 -26.84 -8.39
N ARG A 385 2.49 -26.45 -9.63
CA ARG A 385 2.38 -25.06 -10.07
C ARG A 385 1.01 -24.41 -9.80
N GLU A 386 0.01 -25.21 -9.44
CA GLU A 386 -1.33 -24.77 -9.09
C GLU A 386 -1.55 -24.82 -7.54
N SER A 387 -0.52 -25.15 -6.78
CA SER A 387 -0.59 -25.17 -5.32
C SER A 387 -0.94 -23.80 -4.72
N GLU A 388 -1.45 -23.80 -3.50
CA GLU A 388 -1.69 -22.56 -2.72
C GLU A 388 -0.43 -21.68 -2.67
N LEU A 389 0.75 -22.31 -2.46
CA LEU A 389 2.03 -21.60 -2.41
C LEU A 389 2.37 -20.90 -3.72
N ALA A 390 2.01 -21.47 -4.85
CA ALA A 390 2.31 -20.95 -6.17
C ALA A 390 1.29 -19.89 -6.63
N ARG A 391 0.03 -19.95 -6.17
CA ARG A 391 -1.08 -19.17 -6.73
C ARG A 391 -1.72 -18.17 -5.78
N GLU A 392 -1.75 -18.43 -4.46
CA GLU A 392 -2.45 -17.57 -3.52
C GLU A 392 -1.52 -16.63 -2.75
N GLU A 393 -2.01 -15.44 -2.42
CA GLU A 393 -1.29 -14.46 -1.61
C GLU A 393 -1.33 -14.86 -0.13
N LEU A 394 -0.18 -15.20 0.45
CA LEU A 394 -0.06 -15.60 1.85
C LEU A 394 0.31 -14.44 2.79
N PHE A 395 0.97 -13.43 2.28
CA PHE A 395 1.32 -12.19 2.97
C PHE A 395 2.14 -12.42 4.24
N GLY A 396 3.24 -13.14 4.08
CA GLY A 396 4.18 -13.49 5.16
C GLY A 396 5.55 -13.91 4.62
N PRO A 397 6.53 -14.23 5.48
CA PRO A 397 7.91 -14.49 5.10
C PRO A 397 8.08 -15.91 4.51
N LEU A 398 7.40 -16.16 3.39
CA LEU A 398 7.41 -17.43 2.69
C LEU A 398 7.69 -17.24 1.22
N LEU A 399 8.74 -17.89 0.70
CA LEU A 399 9.14 -17.89 -0.70
C LEU A 399 8.91 -19.29 -1.30
N ALA A 400 7.99 -19.38 -2.26
CA ALA A 400 7.80 -20.59 -3.05
C ALA A 400 8.82 -20.64 -4.18
N ILE A 401 9.42 -21.83 -4.40
CA ILE A 401 10.34 -22.09 -5.51
C ILE A 401 9.63 -22.94 -6.55
N VAL A 402 9.59 -22.43 -7.77
CA VAL A 402 9.07 -23.12 -8.95
C VAL A 402 10.21 -23.24 -9.97
N ARG A 403 10.23 -24.32 -10.75
CA ARG A 403 11.27 -24.56 -11.77
C ARG A 403 10.68 -24.45 -13.17
N ALA A 404 11.45 -23.88 -14.09
CA ALA A 404 11.10 -23.78 -15.50
C ALA A 404 12.32 -24.14 -16.38
N ALA A 405 12.09 -24.69 -17.54
CA ALA A 405 13.17 -25.03 -18.48
C ALA A 405 13.74 -23.80 -19.18
N ASP A 406 12.87 -22.84 -19.52
CA ASP A 406 13.23 -21.63 -20.25
C ASP A 406 12.33 -20.43 -19.83
N LEU A 407 12.58 -19.28 -20.46
CA LEU A 407 11.86 -18.04 -20.19
C LEU A 407 10.38 -18.13 -20.59
N ASP A 408 10.06 -18.84 -21.69
CA ASP A 408 8.70 -18.94 -22.21
C ASP A 408 7.82 -19.72 -21.20
N GLU A 409 8.32 -20.83 -20.67
CA GLU A 409 7.65 -21.61 -19.62
C GLU A 409 7.49 -20.80 -18.31
N ALA A 410 8.50 -20.00 -17.95
CA ALA A 410 8.44 -19.14 -16.77
C ALA A 410 7.41 -18.00 -16.93
N LEU A 411 7.32 -17.43 -18.13
CA LEU A 411 6.29 -16.43 -18.47
C LEU A 411 4.88 -17.05 -18.48
N GLU A 412 4.71 -18.24 -19.06
CA GLU A 412 3.44 -18.96 -19.05
C GLU A 412 2.96 -19.19 -17.60
N PHE A 413 3.84 -19.67 -16.73
CA PHE A 413 3.53 -19.83 -15.30
C PHE A 413 3.13 -18.50 -14.64
N SER A 414 3.94 -17.44 -14.81
CA SER A 414 3.71 -16.14 -14.17
C SER A 414 2.42 -15.48 -14.66
N ASN A 415 2.20 -15.54 -15.97
CA ASN A 415 1.00 -14.97 -16.62
C ASN A 415 -0.27 -15.75 -16.31
N GLY A 416 -0.15 -17.04 -15.95
CA GLY A 416 -1.27 -17.87 -15.46
C GLY A 416 -1.82 -17.46 -14.11
N SER A 417 -1.14 -16.56 -13.37
CA SER A 417 -1.66 -15.99 -12.13
C SER A 417 -2.89 -15.10 -12.40
N ARG A 418 -3.88 -15.17 -11.52
CA ARG A 418 -5.00 -14.22 -11.53
C ARG A 418 -4.58 -12.80 -11.17
N TYR A 419 -3.42 -12.64 -10.54
CA TYR A 419 -2.85 -11.35 -10.18
C TYR A 419 -1.89 -10.83 -11.26
N GLY A 420 -1.77 -9.52 -11.36
CA GLY A 420 -0.87 -8.82 -12.27
C GLY A 420 -0.31 -7.54 -11.66
N ASN A 421 0.11 -7.59 -10.38
CA ASN A 421 0.62 -6.40 -9.71
C ASN A 421 2.05 -6.08 -10.14
N ALA A 422 3.00 -6.98 -9.85
CA ALA A 422 4.40 -6.80 -10.19
C ALA A 422 5.10 -8.11 -10.52
N GLY A 423 6.30 -8.00 -11.10
CA GLY A 423 7.23 -9.10 -11.28
C GLY A 423 8.62 -8.58 -11.62
N SER A 424 9.62 -9.45 -11.47
CA SER A 424 11.01 -9.08 -11.79
C SER A 424 11.74 -10.22 -12.50
N ILE A 425 12.71 -9.86 -13.35
CA ILE A 425 13.64 -10.79 -13.96
C ILE A 425 15.07 -10.44 -13.55
N PHE A 426 15.87 -11.46 -13.27
CA PHE A 426 17.31 -11.36 -13.01
C PHE A 426 18.07 -12.00 -14.15
N THR A 427 18.83 -11.21 -14.90
CA THR A 427 19.55 -11.65 -16.11
C THR A 427 20.63 -10.64 -16.50
N SER A 428 21.69 -11.11 -17.12
CA SER A 428 22.67 -10.29 -17.83
C SER A 428 22.35 -10.12 -19.32
N SER A 429 21.32 -10.83 -19.83
CA SER A 429 20.90 -10.78 -21.23
C SER A 429 19.92 -9.67 -21.52
N GLY A 430 20.31 -8.69 -22.30
CA GLY A 430 19.39 -7.65 -22.79
C GLY A 430 18.23 -8.20 -23.64
N ALA A 431 18.43 -9.34 -24.32
CA ALA A 431 17.38 -10.01 -25.10
C ALA A 431 16.33 -10.64 -24.18
N ALA A 432 16.75 -11.35 -23.12
CA ALA A 432 15.85 -11.92 -22.13
C ALA A 432 15.06 -10.83 -21.39
N ALA A 433 15.73 -9.76 -20.95
CA ALA A 433 15.08 -8.62 -20.32
C ALA A 433 14.02 -7.96 -21.22
N ARG A 434 14.31 -7.84 -22.55
CA ARG A 434 13.34 -7.32 -23.52
C ARG A 434 12.18 -8.26 -23.74
N SER A 435 12.41 -9.57 -23.86
CA SER A 435 11.35 -10.57 -24.00
C SER A 435 10.42 -10.58 -22.78
N TYR A 436 11.01 -10.54 -21.57
CA TYR A 436 10.27 -10.41 -20.32
C TYR A 436 9.39 -9.15 -20.30
N ARG A 437 9.95 -8.00 -20.63
CA ARG A 437 9.22 -6.73 -20.67
C ARG A 437 8.00 -6.77 -21.58
N TRP A 438 8.06 -7.51 -22.68
CA TRP A 438 6.95 -7.66 -23.63
C TRP A 438 5.97 -8.75 -23.23
N GLY A 439 6.48 -9.85 -22.65
CA GLY A 439 5.69 -11.05 -22.40
C GLY A 439 5.04 -11.11 -21.02
N ALA A 440 5.46 -10.28 -20.05
CA ALA A 440 4.92 -10.36 -18.70
C ALA A 440 3.61 -9.56 -18.55
N ASP A 441 2.58 -10.21 -17.99
CA ASP A 441 1.24 -9.67 -17.74
C ASP A 441 1.13 -9.07 -16.35
N ALA A 442 1.93 -8.05 -16.04
CA ALA A 442 1.89 -7.32 -14.78
C ALA A 442 2.09 -5.83 -15.00
N GLY A 443 1.52 -5.01 -14.11
CA GLY A 443 1.53 -3.57 -14.23
C GLY A 443 2.88 -2.93 -13.91
N MET A 444 3.72 -3.57 -13.09
CA MET A 444 5.03 -3.08 -12.67
C MET A 444 6.10 -4.14 -12.86
N LEU A 445 7.11 -3.84 -13.66
CA LEU A 445 8.16 -4.80 -14.01
C LEU A 445 9.53 -4.30 -13.57
N GLY A 446 10.32 -5.21 -12.99
CA GLY A 446 11.70 -4.99 -12.60
C GLY A 446 12.68 -5.77 -13.48
N VAL A 447 13.83 -5.20 -13.72
CA VAL A 447 14.99 -5.90 -14.31
C VAL A 447 16.16 -5.72 -13.35
N ASN A 448 16.66 -6.82 -12.80
CA ASN A 448 17.73 -6.85 -11.79
C ASN A 448 17.42 -6.01 -10.52
N VAL A 449 16.15 -5.89 -10.18
CA VAL A 449 15.67 -5.28 -8.94
C VAL A 449 14.65 -6.21 -8.27
N GLY A 450 14.72 -6.37 -6.95
CA GLY A 450 13.81 -7.29 -6.22
C GLY A 450 12.39 -6.73 -6.05
N VAL A 451 12.27 -5.42 -5.93
CA VAL A 451 10.99 -4.72 -5.73
C VAL A 451 10.82 -3.66 -6.81
N ALA A 452 9.89 -3.88 -7.72
CA ALA A 452 9.61 -2.99 -8.85
C ALA A 452 8.73 -1.78 -8.45
N ALA A 453 9.00 -1.16 -7.30
CA ALA A 453 8.21 -0.03 -6.81
C ALA A 453 8.47 1.24 -7.66
N PRO A 454 7.43 1.84 -8.27
CA PRO A 454 7.59 3.09 -8.99
C PRO A 454 7.84 4.25 -8.03
N VAL A 455 8.53 5.28 -8.50
CA VAL A 455 8.59 6.57 -7.80
C VAL A 455 7.24 7.28 -7.92
N ALA A 456 6.95 8.22 -7.03
CA ALA A 456 5.64 8.88 -6.93
C ALA A 456 5.15 9.64 -8.19
N TRP A 457 6.05 9.88 -9.14
CA TRP A 457 5.74 10.51 -10.44
C TRP A 457 5.10 9.56 -11.46
N PHE A 458 5.14 8.25 -11.20
CA PHE A 458 4.55 7.21 -12.03
C PHE A 458 3.38 6.54 -11.29
N PRO A 459 2.38 6.04 -12.01
CA PRO A 459 1.28 5.33 -11.39
C PRO A 459 1.76 4.02 -10.74
N PHE A 460 1.19 3.72 -9.58
CA PHE A 460 1.31 2.40 -8.96
C PHE A 460 0.33 1.47 -9.67
N SER A 461 0.82 0.86 -10.76
CA SER A 461 0.01 0.10 -11.71
C SER A 461 -0.25 -1.32 -11.22
N GLY A 462 -1.48 -1.80 -11.41
CA GLY A 462 -1.86 -3.18 -11.19
C GLY A 462 -2.77 -3.64 -12.33
N TRP A 463 -2.64 -4.91 -12.74
CA TRP A 463 -3.46 -5.53 -13.76
C TRP A 463 -4.26 -6.67 -13.15
N LYS A 464 -5.21 -7.23 -13.89
CA LYS A 464 -6.04 -8.38 -13.48
C LYS A 464 -6.71 -8.12 -12.11
N ASP A 465 -6.74 -9.12 -11.22
CA ASP A 465 -7.33 -9.01 -9.87
C ASP A 465 -6.49 -8.17 -8.89
N SER A 466 -5.37 -7.57 -9.34
CA SER A 466 -4.60 -6.63 -8.52
C SER A 466 -5.13 -5.19 -8.59
N LEU A 467 -6.08 -4.90 -9.47
CA LEU A 467 -6.77 -3.61 -9.56
C LEU A 467 -8.20 -3.80 -10.02
N ASP A 468 -9.15 -3.26 -9.28
CA ASP A 468 -10.50 -2.94 -9.74
C ASP A 468 -10.59 -1.43 -9.99
N GLY A 469 -10.90 -1.04 -11.23
CA GLY A 469 -10.91 0.36 -11.70
C GLY A 469 -9.97 0.58 -12.87
N ASP A 470 -10.00 1.80 -13.45
CA ASP A 470 -9.20 2.14 -14.64
C ASP A 470 -7.99 3.04 -14.34
N LEU A 471 -8.01 3.72 -13.19
CA LEU A 471 -6.99 4.69 -12.79
C LEU A 471 -6.25 4.22 -11.52
N HIS A 472 -4.94 4.41 -11.53
CA HIS A 472 -4.05 3.95 -10.47
C HIS A 472 -3.74 5.06 -9.46
N ALA A 473 -3.10 4.70 -8.34
CA ALA A 473 -2.56 5.66 -7.39
C ALA A 473 -1.30 6.34 -7.97
N ASN A 474 -1.04 7.55 -7.52
CA ASN A 474 0.12 8.37 -7.90
C ASN A 474 0.18 8.82 -9.37
N GLY A 475 1.20 9.58 -9.71
CA GLY A 475 1.44 10.07 -11.06
C GLY A 475 0.28 10.89 -11.63
N THR A 476 0.15 10.84 -12.95
CA THR A 476 -0.94 11.52 -13.68
C THR A 476 -2.29 10.88 -13.44
N ASP A 477 -2.31 9.56 -13.18
CA ASP A 477 -3.55 8.81 -12.90
C ASP A 477 -4.27 9.34 -11.66
N ALA A 478 -3.52 9.70 -10.62
CA ALA A 478 -4.10 10.31 -9.43
C ALA A 478 -4.84 11.63 -9.76
N VAL A 479 -4.27 12.46 -10.64
CA VAL A 479 -4.91 13.71 -11.07
C VAL A 479 -6.17 13.43 -11.89
N GLU A 480 -6.11 12.46 -12.80
CA GLU A 480 -7.27 12.01 -13.58
C GLU A 480 -8.37 11.46 -12.66
N PHE A 481 -7.98 10.69 -11.64
CA PHE A 481 -8.90 10.13 -10.67
C PHE A 481 -9.60 11.19 -9.82
N TYR A 482 -8.85 12.19 -9.30
CA TYR A 482 -9.38 13.20 -8.39
C TYR A 482 -10.02 14.40 -9.10
N THR A 483 -10.11 14.36 -10.45
CA THR A 483 -10.74 15.44 -11.23
C THR A 483 -11.76 14.92 -12.23
N ARG A 484 -12.67 15.82 -12.63
CA ARG A 484 -13.62 15.61 -13.73
C ARG A 484 -13.25 16.57 -14.87
N LYS A 485 -13.28 16.06 -16.09
CA LYS A 485 -13.09 16.85 -17.31
C LYS A 485 -14.39 17.60 -17.66
N LYS A 486 -14.26 18.90 -17.95
CA LYS A 486 -15.34 19.72 -18.47
C LYS A 486 -14.88 20.33 -19.79
N VAL A 487 -15.64 20.11 -20.84
CA VAL A 487 -15.40 20.74 -22.13
C VAL A 487 -16.26 21.99 -22.22
N VAL A 488 -15.65 23.11 -22.59
CA VAL A 488 -16.31 24.39 -22.77
C VAL A 488 -16.14 24.81 -24.24
N THR A 489 -17.24 25.00 -24.93
CA THR A 489 -17.26 25.54 -26.31
C THR A 489 -17.71 26.99 -26.25
N SER A 490 -16.88 27.91 -26.72
CA SER A 490 -17.13 29.34 -26.72
C SER A 490 -17.26 29.87 -28.13
N ARG A 491 -18.28 30.65 -28.36
CA ARG A 491 -18.43 31.42 -29.62
C ARG A 491 -18.22 32.88 -29.33
N TRP A 492 -17.30 33.48 -30.06
CA TRP A 492 -16.99 34.91 -30.00
C TRP A 492 -17.68 35.58 -31.16
N SER A 493 -18.54 36.59 -30.86
CA SER A 493 -19.28 37.38 -31.85
C SER A 493 -18.42 38.49 -32.40
#